data_f5273b56683f3e94b350ab3c48549def
#
_entry.id   f5273b56683f3e94b350ab3c48549def
#
_cell.length_a   1.000
_cell.length_b   1.000
_cell.length_c   1.000
_cell.angle_alpha   90.00
_cell.angle_beta   90.00
_cell.angle_gamma   90.00
#
_symmetry.space_group_name_H-M   'P 1'
#
loop_
_entity.id
_entity.type
_entity.pdbx_description
1 polymer ?
#
loop_
_entity_poly.entity_id
_entity_poly.type
_entity_poly.pdbx_seq_one_letter_code
_entity_poly.pdbx_strand_id
1 'polypeptide(L)'
;LENDKFNLRSNVTAKITDQIKMNFNLAANQQNQQRFYWPFSDDDEQTIGDLYRCTFNWPKTYPFYLNADGSPANNVTDYPVQTPMGSWQAWNVVDQVVGDRYIKTRKREVNAILSFDIDLGKFIPGLTTKLVGNYIGNDYMRKKYLTYQHNYVWAAANSDQNRFIPAAPNPNKMNTFTFSQNQEFLS
;
A
#
# COMPACT_ATOMS: atom_id res chain seq x y z
N LEU A 1 4.14 8.92 1.36
CA LEU A 1 4.14 7.96 0.25
C LEU A 1 5.57 7.52 0.01
N GLU A 2 5.86 6.24 0.23
CA GLU A 2 7.14 5.63 -0.09
C GLU A 2 6.88 4.56 -1.14
N ASN A 3 7.76 4.46 -2.14
CA ASN A 3 7.66 3.47 -3.21
C ASN A 3 9.05 3.10 -3.67
N ASP A 4 9.52 1.94 -3.22
CA ASP A 4 10.81 1.39 -3.58
C ASP A 4 10.63 0.28 -4.62
N LYS A 5 11.44 0.32 -5.66
CA LYS A 5 11.46 -0.70 -6.72
C LYS A 5 12.86 -1.25 -6.90
N PHE A 6 12.96 -2.56 -6.85
CA PHE A 6 14.17 -3.31 -7.12
C PHE A 6 13.95 -4.21 -8.31
N ASN A 7 14.88 -4.14 -9.27
CA ASN A 7 14.86 -4.99 -10.45
C ASN A 7 16.21 -5.69 -10.56
N LEU A 8 16.19 -7.00 -10.65
CA LEU A 8 17.35 -7.83 -10.94
C LEU A 8 17.12 -8.58 -12.24
N ARG A 9 18.10 -8.52 -13.13
CA ARG A 9 18.13 -9.36 -14.34
C ARG A 9 19.48 -10.01 -14.48
N SER A 10 19.49 -11.27 -14.78
CA SER A 10 20.70 -12.06 -15.02
C SER A 10 20.49 -12.99 -16.19
N ASN A 11 21.43 -12.97 -17.13
CA ASN A 11 21.44 -13.87 -18.26
C ASN A 11 22.78 -14.58 -18.27
N VAL A 12 22.77 -15.89 -18.15
CA VAL A 12 23.96 -16.72 -18.13
C VAL A 12 23.87 -17.73 -19.28
N THR A 13 24.91 -17.77 -20.08
CA THR A 13 25.08 -18.79 -21.10
C THR A 13 26.34 -19.58 -20.79
N ALA A 14 26.24 -20.89 -20.69
CA ALA A 14 27.37 -21.79 -20.43
C ALA A 14 27.41 -22.90 -21.47
N LYS A 15 28.56 -23.13 -21.99
CA LYS A 15 28.87 -24.32 -22.78
C LYS A 15 29.30 -25.43 -21.83
N ILE A 16 28.42 -26.40 -21.57
CA ILE A 16 28.69 -27.50 -20.63
C ILE A 16 29.59 -28.55 -21.28
N THR A 17 29.28 -28.87 -22.54
CA THR A 17 30.10 -29.73 -23.39
C THR A 17 30.06 -29.16 -24.81
N ASP A 18 30.82 -29.77 -25.75
CA ASP A 18 30.73 -29.36 -27.15
C ASP A 18 29.35 -29.55 -27.77
N GLN A 19 28.50 -30.38 -27.14
CA GLN A 19 27.17 -30.74 -27.63
C GLN A 19 26.06 -30.12 -26.80
N ILE A 20 26.35 -29.55 -25.58
CA ILE A 20 25.33 -29.08 -24.67
C ILE A 20 25.65 -27.64 -24.30
N LYS A 21 24.71 -26.74 -24.65
CA LYS A 21 24.71 -25.33 -24.25
C LYS A 21 23.53 -25.07 -23.34
N MET A 22 23.80 -24.45 -22.19
CA MET A 22 22.80 -24.05 -21.24
C MET A 22 22.61 -22.54 -21.34
N ASN A 23 21.36 -22.08 -21.30
CA ASN A 23 21.02 -20.67 -21.12
C ASN A 23 20.10 -20.55 -19.90
N PHE A 24 20.44 -19.66 -19.00
CA PHE A 24 19.65 -19.34 -17.81
C PHE A 24 19.34 -17.84 -17.80
N ASN A 25 18.05 -17.50 -17.79
CA ASN A 25 17.57 -16.14 -17.71
C ASN A 25 16.77 -15.98 -16.41
N LEU A 26 17.15 -15.02 -15.59
CA LEU A 26 16.45 -14.65 -14.36
C LEU A 26 16.02 -13.19 -14.43
N ALA A 27 14.75 -12.94 -14.16
CA ALA A 27 14.22 -11.62 -13.90
C ALA A 27 13.47 -11.65 -12.57
N ALA A 28 13.85 -10.77 -11.65
CA ALA A 28 13.19 -10.63 -10.36
C ALA A 28 12.87 -9.15 -10.11
N ASN A 29 11.63 -8.87 -9.78
CA ASN A 29 11.13 -7.54 -9.47
C ASN A 29 10.55 -7.54 -8.05
N GLN A 30 10.86 -6.52 -7.28
CA GLN A 30 10.19 -6.26 -6.00
C GLN A 30 9.77 -4.81 -5.95
N GLN A 31 8.52 -4.59 -5.58
CA GLN A 31 7.98 -3.26 -5.30
C GLN A 31 7.45 -3.25 -3.87
N ASN A 32 7.95 -2.29 -3.08
CA ASN A 32 7.43 -1.98 -1.75
C ASN A 32 6.76 -0.62 -1.82
N GLN A 33 5.52 -0.54 -1.42
CA GLN A 33 4.76 0.69 -1.37
C GLN A 33 4.19 0.88 0.02
N GLN A 34 4.35 2.08 0.59
CA GLN A 34 3.68 2.48 1.82
C GLN A 34 2.92 3.76 1.58
N ARG A 35 1.65 3.78 2.02
CA ARG A 35 0.80 4.96 2.01
C ARG A 35 -0.02 5.07 3.30
N PHE A 36 -0.58 6.23 3.56
CA PHE A 36 -1.56 6.37 4.62
C PHE A 36 -2.81 5.52 4.33
N TYR A 37 -3.47 5.11 5.38
CA TYR A 37 -4.75 4.41 5.26
C TYR A 37 -5.87 5.40 4.93
N TRP A 38 -6.67 5.09 3.90
CA TRP A 38 -7.89 5.82 3.57
C TRP A 38 -9.10 4.90 3.76
N PRO A 39 -10.08 5.28 4.62
CA PRO A 39 -11.16 4.37 5.01
C PRO A 39 -12.20 4.10 3.92
N PHE A 40 -12.25 4.94 2.90
CA PHE A 40 -13.34 4.93 1.92
C PHE A 40 -12.95 4.29 0.60
N SER A 41 -11.66 4.09 0.35
CA SER A 41 -11.19 3.42 -0.86
C SER A 41 -9.83 2.75 -0.66
N ASP A 42 -9.67 1.59 -1.29
CA ASP A 42 -8.39 0.92 -1.46
C ASP A 42 -7.68 1.33 -2.77
N ASP A 43 -8.38 2.02 -3.66
CA ASP A 43 -7.88 2.57 -4.91
C ASP A 43 -7.12 3.89 -4.67
N ASP A 44 -5.95 4.03 -5.31
CA ASP A 44 -5.08 5.19 -5.10
C ASP A 44 -5.63 6.46 -5.76
N GLU A 45 -6.23 6.37 -6.95
CA GLU A 45 -6.81 7.52 -7.65
C GLU A 45 -8.04 8.04 -6.89
N GLN A 46 -8.91 7.14 -6.47
CA GLN A 46 -10.06 7.51 -5.67
C GLN A 46 -9.65 8.08 -4.32
N THR A 47 -8.62 7.53 -3.68
CA THR A 47 -8.06 8.07 -2.43
C THR A 47 -7.60 9.53 -2.60
N ILE A 48 -6.89 9.84 -3.69
CA ILE A 48 -6.43 11.20 -3.99
C ILE A 48 -7.62 12.10 -4.29
N GLY A 49 -8.58 11.66 -5.09
CA GLY A 49 -9.80 12.43 -5.40
C GLY A 49 -10.63 12.75 -4.17
N ASP A 50 -10.78 11.80 -3.26
CA ASP A 50 -11.48 11.98 -1.99
C ASP A 50 -10.73 12.93 -1.05
N LEU A 51 -9.40 12.82 -0.98
CA LEU A 51 -8.57 13.72 -0.20
C LEU A 51 -8.72 15.16 -0.67
N TYR A 52 -8.67 15.39 -1.99
CA TYR A 52 -8.93 16.69 -2.60
C TYR A 52 -10.31 17.23 -2.22
N ARG A 53 -11.35 16.41 -2.36
CA ARG A 53 -12.73 16.80 -2.03
C ARG A 53 -12.86 17.18 -0.56
N CYS A 54 -12.31 16.39 0.35
CA CYS A 54 -12.33 16.66 1.79
C CYS A 54 -11.58 17.94 2.14
N THR A 55 -10.41 18.16 1.55
CA THR A 55 -9.59 19.34 1.81
C THR A 55 -10.21 20.61 1.22
N PHE A 56 -10.73 20.54 0.00
CA PHE A 56 -11.35 21.67 -0.68
C PHE A 56 -12.64 22.14 0.01
N ASN A 57 -13.41 21.21 0.53
CA ASN A 57 -14.68 21.51 1.21
C ASN A 57 -14.49 21.83 2.71
N TRP A 58 -13.29 21.74 3.25
CA TRP A 58 -13.04 22.10 4.64
C TRP A 58 -13.26 23.60 4.83
N PRO A 59 -14.13 24.04 5.77
CA PRO A 59 -14.36 25.48 5.98
C PRO A 59 -13.08 26.17 6.46
N LYS A 60 -12.72 27.29 5.85
CA LYS A 60 -11.46 28.01 6.15
C LYS A 60 -11.29 28.44 7.61
N THR A 61 -12.40 28.70 8.29
CA THR A 61 -12.43 29.11 9.70
C THR A 61 -12.53 27.96 10.68
N TYR A 62 -12.67 26.72 10.18
CA TYR A 62 -12.85 25.54 11.01
C TYR A 62 -11.48 24.88 11.24
N PRO A 63 -11.02 24.76 12.50
CA PRO A 63 -9.68 24.24 12.77
C PRO A 63 -9.57 22.74 12.48
N PHE A 64 -8.38 22.29 12.08
CA PHE A 64 -8.08 20.87 11.99
C PHE A 64 -7.75 20.24 13.35
N TYR A 65 -7.11 21.03 14.22
CA TYR A 65 -6.70 20.60 15.55
C TYR A 65 -7.00 21.66 16.59
N LEU A 66 -7.08 21.24 17.84
CA LEU A 66 -7.22 22.10 19.01
C LEU A 66 -5.99 21.98 19.91
N ASN A 67 -5.77 23.00 20.72
CA ASN A 67 -4.91 22.94 21.88
C ASN A 67 -5.64 22.27 23.05
N ALA A 68 -4.93 21.92 24.10
CA ALA A 68 -5.50 21.30 25.30
C ALA A 68 -6.56 22.18 26.00
N ASP A 69 -6.51 23.51 25.81
CA ASP A 69 -7.48 24.48 26.31
C ASP A 69 -8.73 24.65 25.42
N GLY A 70 -8.79 23.89 24.30
CA GLY A 70 -9.88 23.95 23.34
C GLY A 70 -9.76 25.07 22.30
N SER A 71 -8.71 25.86 22.33
CA SER A 71 -8.44 26.89 21.31
C SER A 71 -7.95 26.27 20.01
N PRO A 72 -8.15 26.91 18.84
CA PRO A 72 -7.61 26.42 17.56
C PRO A 72 -6.09 26.25 17.59
N ALA A 73 -5.59 25.13 17.11
CA ALA A 73 -4.17 24.86 16.97
C ALA A 73 -3.73 25.00 15.51
N ASN A 74 -2.53 25.54 15.30
CA ASN A 74 -1.91 25.65 13.97
C ASN A 74 -1.06 24.42 13.61
N ASN A 75 -0.78 23.55 14.58
CA ASN A 75 0.05 22.36 14.42
C ASN A 75 -0.77 21.10 14.73
N VAL A 76 -0.24 19.94 14.35
CA VAL A 76 -0.77 18.64 14.75
C VAL A 76 -0.71 18.51 16.28
N THR A 77 -1.83 18.13 16.88
CA THR A 77 -1.97 17.89 18.32
C THR A 77 -2.74 16.60 18.57
N ASP A 78 -2.89 16.21 19.82
CA ASP A 78 -3.69 15.03 20.22
C ASP A 78 -5.21 15.29 20.16
N TYR A 79 -5.63 16.48 19.70
CA TYR A 79 -7.03 16.91 19.68
C TYR A 79 -7.52 17.22 18.26
N PRO A 80 -7.62 16.21 17.38
CA PRO A 80 -8.13 16.39 16.02
C PRO A 80 -9.63 16.69 16.02
N VAL A 81 -10.04 17.63 15.17
CA VAL A 81 -11.46 17.99 15.01
C VAL A 81 -12.06 17.17 13.86
N GLN A 82 -13.23 16.60 14.08
CA GLN A 82 -13.92 15.91 12.99
C GLN A 82 -14.44 16.90 11.94
N THR A 83 -14.51 16.43 10.68
CA THR A 83 -15.05 17.26 9.61
C THR A 83 -16.52 17.60 9.88
N PRO A 84 -16.96 18.84 9.61
CA PRO A 84 -18.38 19.22 9.73
C PRO A 84 -19.25 18.68 8.61
N MET A 85 -18.71 17.89 7.69
CA MET A 85 -19.37 17.53 6.43
C MET A 85 -20.02 16.14 6.46
N GLY A 86 -21.33 16.06 6.55
CA GLY A 86 -22.19 14.92 6.24
C GLY A 86 -21.66 13.55 6.68
N SER A 87 -21.59 12.60 5.76
CA SER A 87 -21.09 11.23 6.01
C SER A 87 -19.62 11.13 6.40
N TRP A 88 -18.84 12.19 6.20
CA TRP A 88 -17.41 12.29 6.54
C TRP A 88 -17.15 12.82 7.95
N GLN A 89 -18.18 13.13 8.71
CA GLN A 89 -18.10 13.78 10.03
C GLN A 89 -17.18 13.07 11.02
N ALA A 90 -17.06 11.75 10.95
CA ALA A 90 -16.25 10.98 11.89
C ALA A 90 -14.74 11.08 11.66
N TRP A 91 -14.29 11.86 10.66
CA TRP A 91 -12.91 11.84 10.21
C TRP A 91 -12.29 13.23 10.16
N ASN A 92 -11.01 13.30 10.51
CA ASN A 92 -10.16 14.46 10.27
C ASN A 92 -9.23 14.13 9.10
N VAL A 93 -9.33 14.91 8.02
CA VAL A 93 -8.58 14.65 6.79
C VAL A 93 -7.07 14.75 7.00
N VAL A 94 -6.59 15.71 7.79
CA VAL A 94 -5.16 15.89 8.06
C VAL A 94 -4.65 14.74 8.92
N ASP A 95 -5.37 14.36 9.97
CA ASP A 95 -4.99 13.27 10.84
C ASP A 95 -5.01 11.90 10.12
N GLN A 96 -5.83 11.74 9.07
CA GLN A 96 -5.77 10.55 8.21
C GLN A 96 -4.43 10.44 7.45
N VAL A 97 -3.88 11.57 7.03
CA VAL A 97 -2.64 11.60 6.23
C VAL A 97 -1.39 11.51 7.12
N VAL A 98 -1.38 12.23 8.25
CA VAL A 98 -0.19 12.35 9.12
C VAL A 98 -0.19 11.41 10.32
N GLY A 99 -1.30 10.73 10.60
CA GLY A 99 -1.42 9.80 11.71
C GLY A 99 -0.70 8.46 11.46
N ASP A 100 -0.76 7.58 12.45
CA ASP A 100 -0.05 6.28 12.45
C ASP A 100 -0.66 5.21 11.55
N ARG A 101 -1.73 5.52 10.85
CA ARG A 101 -2.47 4.58 9.99
C ARG A 101 -1.78 4.40 8.64
N TYR A 102 -1.56 3.15 8.24
CA TYR A 102 -0.88 2.88 6.99
C TYR A 102 -1.39 1.64 6.26
N ILE A 103 -1.13 1.62 4.96
CA ILE A 103 -1.16 0.43 4.12
C ILE A 103 0.26 0.21 3.59
N LYS A 104 0.79 -0.99 3.84
CA LYS A 104 2.05 -1.46 3.22
C LYS A 104 1.72 -2.56 2.24
N THR A 105 2.18 -2.41 1.02
CA THR A 105 2.02 -3.40 -0.05
C THR A 105 3.40 -3.82 -0.55
N ARG A 106 3.62 -5.12 -0.67
CA ARG A 106 4.82 -5.69 -1.31
C ARG A 106 4.37 -6.60 -2.43
N LYS A 107 4.88 -6.33 -3.62
CA LYS A 107 4.72 -7.18 -4.80
C LYS A 107 6.08 -7.74 -5.17
N ARG A 108 6.16 -9.03 -5.40
CA ARG A 108 7.35 -9.71 -5.89
C ARG A 108 6.98 -10.55 -7.09
N GLU A 109 7.80 -10.48 -8.11
CA GLU A 109 7.66 -11.25 -9.33
C GLU A 109 9.01 -11.86 -9.64
N VAL A 110 9.03 -13.16 -9.86
CA VAL A 110 10.23 -13.91 -10.27
C VAL A 110 9.90 -14.68 -11.53
N ASN A 111 10.70 -14.49 -12.55
CA ASN A 111 10.63 -15.25 -13.79
C ASN A 111 12.02 -15.85 -14.06
N ALA A 112 12.10 -17.16 -14.08
CA ALA A 112 13.33 -17.90 -14.34
C ALA A 112 13.12 -18.88 -15.51
N ILE A 113 13.92 -18.73 -16.55
CA ILE A 113 13.89 -19.58 -17.73
C ILE A 113 15.23 -20.32 -17.83
N LEU A 114 15.18 -21.63 -17.83
CA LEU A 114 16.33 -22.50 -18.07
C LEU A 114 16.13 -23.24 -19.37
N SER A 115 17.09 -23.17 -20.29
CA SER A 115 17.05 -23.91 -21.52
C SER A 115 18.37 -24.62 -21.80
N PHE A 116 18.26 -25.80 -22.39
CA PHE A 116 19.39 -26.61 -22.89
C PHE A 116 19.22 -26.79 -24.38
N ASP A 117 20.21 -26.37 -25.14
CA ASP A 117 20.35 -26.68 -26.55
C ASP A 117 21.33 -27.86 -26.66
N ILE A 118 20.87 -28.99 -27.23
CA ILE A 118 21.59 -30.25 -27.26
C ILE A 118 21.76 -30.67 -28.71
N ASP A 119 23.00 -30.80 -29.15
CA ASP A 119 23.35 -31.35 -30.46
C ASP A 119 23.49 -32.88 -30.36
N LEU A 120 22.58 -33.58 -31.01
CA LEU A 120 22.58 -35.05 -31.11
C LEU A 120 23.16 -35.57 -32.44
N GLY A 121 23.84 -34.69 -33.17
CA GLY A 121 24.44 -35.01 -34.49
C GLY A 121 25.43 -36.18 -34.47
N LYS A 122 25.97 -36.55 -33.31
CA LYS A 122 26.78 -37.77 -33.15
C LYS A 122 25.98 -39.08 -33.31
N PHE A 123 24.69 -39.04 -32.98
CA PHE A 123 23.80 -40.20 -33.09
C PHE A 123 23.03 -40.18 -34.40
N ILE A 124 22.51 -39.02 -34.79
CA ILE A 124 21.76 -38.82 -36.02
C ILE A 124 22.21 -37.48 -36.62
N PRO A 125 22.88 -37.50 -37.81
CA PRO A 125 23.35 -36.28 -38.45
C PRO A 125 22.24 -35.22 -38.62
N GLY A 126 22.51 -34.00 -38.11
CA GLY A 126 21.57 -32.87 -38.20
C GLY A 126 20.47 -32.83 -37.14
N LEU A 127 20.44 -33.79 -36.20
CA LEU A 127 19.47 -33.77 -35.11
C LEU A 127 19.93 -32.83 -33.97
N THR A 128 19.10 -31.86 -33.68
CA THR A 128 19.23 -30.99 -32.50
C THR A 128 17.95 -30.99 -31.67
N THR A 129 18.05 -30.86 -30.37
CA THR A 129 16.88 -30.73 -29.46
C THR A 129 17.05 -29.60 -28.53
N LYS A 130 15.94 -28.99 -28.11
CA LYS A 130 15.89 -27.91 -27.12
C LYS A 130 14.94 -28.30 -26.01
N LEU A 131 15.44 -28.26 -24.77
CA LEU A 131 14.64 -28.37 -23.54
C LEU A 131 14.50 -27.01 -22.93
N VAL A 132 13.28 -26.64 -22.52
CA VAL A 132 13.01 -25.36 -21.87
C VAL A 132 12.15 -25.60 -20.65
N GLY A 133 12.61 -25.10 -19.50
CA GLY A 133 11.84 -24.99 -18.28
C GLY A 133 11.61 -23.52 -17.95
N ASN A 134 10.41 -23.18 -17.58
CA ASN A 134 10.04 -21.83 -17.13
C ASN A 134 9.41 -21.90 -15.73
N TYR A 135 9.81 -20.98 -14.87
CA TYR A 135 9.22 -20.78 -13.55
C TYR A 135 8.76 -19.33 -13.41
N ILE A 136 7.50 -19.13 -13.06
CA ILE A 136 6.93 -17.82 -12.76
C ILE A 136 6.33 -17.86 -11.35
N GLY A 137 6.81 -17.00 -10.48
CA GLY A 137 6.31 -16.85 -9.12
C GLY A 137 5.88 -15.42 -8.86
N ASN A 138 4.66 -15.24 -8.35
CA ASN A 138 4.12 -13.97 -7.93
C ASN A 138 3.77 -14.03 -6.44
N ASP A 139 4.28 -13.10 -5.66
CA ASP A 139 3.95 -12.94 -4.23
C ASP A 139 3.40 -11.53 -4.01
N TYR A 140 2.21 -11.46 -3.45
CA TYR A 140 1.55 -10.23 -3.07
C TYR A 140 1.26 -10.25 -1.58
N MET A 141 1.77 -9.25 -0.86
CA MET A 141 1.53 -9.08 0.56
C MET A 141 0.99 -7.69 0.83
N ARG A 142 -0.06 -7.60 1.64
CA ARG A 142 -0.67 -6.34 2.07
C ARG A 142 -0.84 -6.33 3.58
N LYS A 143 -0.37 -5.28 4.22
CA LYS A 143 -0.58 -5.00 5.64
C LYS A 143 -1.35 -3.70 5.79
N LYS A 144 -2.44 -3.73 6.55
CA LYS A 144 -3.20 -2.55 6.93
C LYS A 144 -3.11 -2.37 8.44
N TYR A 145 -2.80 -1.17 8.88
CA TYR A 145 -2.85 -0.79 10.27
C TYR A 145 -3.78 0.40 10.45
N LEU A 146 -4.75 0.24 11.34
CA LEU A 146 -5.74 1.24 11.67
C LEU A 146 -5.73 1.48 13.17
N THR A 147 -5.66 2.74 13.54
CA THR A 147 -5.89 3.18 14.90
C THR A 147 -7.25 3.86 14.98
N TYR A 148 -7.89 3.73 16.12
CA TYR A 148 -9.11 4.48 16.38
C TYR A 148 -8.79 5.96 16.54
N GLN A 149 -9.54 6.81 15.85
CA GLN A 149 -9.40 8.26 15.95
C GLN A 149 -10.45 8.81 16.89
N HIS A 150 -10.01 9.50 17.95
CA HIS A 150 -10.86 10.33 18.80
C HIS A 150 -10.92 11.72 18.20
N ASN A 151 -12.11 12.16 17.82
CA ASN A 151 -12.32 13.46 17.23
C ASN A 151 -13.10 14.36 18.19
N TYR A 152 -12.94 15.64 18.00
CA TYR A 152 -13.68 16.68 18.70
C TYR A 152 -14.76 17.25 17.79
N VAL A 153 -15.94 17.50 18.33
CA VAL A 153 -17.06 18.08 17.61
C VAL A 153 -17.41 19.45 18.16
N TRP A 154 -17.92 20.30 17.28
CA TRP A 154 -18.45 21.58 17.69
C TRP A 154 -19.80 21.41 18.41
N ALA A 155 -19.89 21.84 19.65
CA ALA A 155 -21.08 21.78 20.49
C ALA A 155 -21.88 23.06 20.41
N ALA A 156 -22.38 23.44 19.24
CA ALA A 156 -23.06 24.73 19.05
C ALA A 156 -24.53 24.76 19.52
N ALA A 157 -25.15 23.61 19.69
CA ALA A 157 -26.63 23.60 19.72
C ALA A 157 -27.26 23.65 21.11
N ASN A 158 -26.54 23.32 22.19
CA ASN A 158 -27.17 23.17 23.54
C ASN A 158 -26.32 23.62 24.71
N SER A 159 -25.26 24.40 24.52
CA SER A 159 -24.48 24.88 25.63
C SER A 159 -24.24 26.39 25.53
N ASP A 160 -24.35 27.08 26.63
CA ASP A 160 -23.95 28.50 26.78
C ASP A 160 -22.45 28.73 26.46
N GLN A 161 -21.75 27.68 26.01
CA GLN A 161 -20.34 27.69 25.68
C GLN A 161 -20.15 27.16 24.25
N ASN A 162 -19.95 28.08 23.32
CA ASN A 162 -19.48 27.78 21.96
C ASN A 162 -18.08 27.16 22.01
N ARG A 163 -17.98 25.85 22.19
CA ARG A 163 -16.70 25.13 22.27
C ARG A 163 -16.74 23.78 21.59
N PHE A 164 -15.57 23.28 21.23
CA PHE A 164 -15.39 21.90 20.80
C PHE A 164 -15.42 20.97 22.02
N ILE A 165 -16.10 19.84 21.86
CA ILE A 165 -16.14 18.77 22.86
C ILE A 165 -15.67 17.47 22.23
N PRO A 166 -15.08 16.53 22.97
CA PRO A 166 -14.76 15.21 22.46
C PRO A 166 -16.01 14.53 21.89
N ALA A 167 -15.90 13.96 20.69
CA ALA A 167 -16.92 13.07 20.18
C ALA A 167 -16.99 11.83 21.08
N ALA A 168 -18.20 11.35 21.36
CA ALA A 168 -18.38 10.14 22.15
C ALA A 168 -17.59 8.98 21.53
N PRO A 169 -16.71 8.29 22.30
CA PRO A 169 -15.96 7.16 21.77
C PRO A 169 -16.91 6.07 21.33
N ASN A 170 -16.70 5.52 20.13
CA ASN A 170 -17.43 4.36 19.69
C ASN A 170 -16.78 3.10 20.30
N PRO A 171 -17.43 2.42 21.25
CA PRO A 171 -16.84 1.30 21.97
C PRO A 171 -16.53 0.10 21.06
N ASN A 172 -17.11 0.05 19.85
CA ASN A 172 -16.90 -1.02 18.89
C ASN A 172 -15.73 -0.77 17.91
N LYS A 173 -15.08 0.38 18.02
CA LYS A 173 -13.92 0.70 17.16
C LYS A 173 -12.64 0.47 17.92
N MET A 174 -12.01 -0.64 17.67
CA MET A 174 -10.68 -0.98 18.20
C MET A 174 -9.62 -0.80 17.12
N ASN A 175 -8.37 -0.67 17.56
CA ASN A 175 -7.24 -0.70 16.65
C ASN A 175 -7.22 -2.06 15.95
N THR A 176 -7.10 -2.05 14.62
CA THR A 176 -7.10 -3.27 13.82
C THR A 176 -5.83 -3.41 13.01
N PHE A 177 -5.33 -4.63 12.98
CA PHE A 177 -4.23 -5.02 12.11
C PHE A 177 -4.73 -6.14 11.20
N THR A 178 -4.68 -5.90 9.88
CA THR A 178 -5.07 -6.90 8.89
C THR A 178 -3.88 -7.25 8.03
N PHE A 179 -3.64 -8.54 7.88
CA PHE A 179 -2.61 -9.10 7.02
C PHE A 179 -3.27 -9.97 5.96
N SER A 180 -2.90 -9.78 4.69
CA SER A 180 -3.27 -10.67 3.59
C SER A 180 -2.05 -10.98 2.74
N GLN A 181 -1.90 -12.23 2.37
CA GLN A 181 -0.85 -12.71 1.46
C GLN A 181 -1.50 -13.60 0.41
N ASN A 182 -1.10 -13.41 -0.84
CA ASN A 182 -1.45 -14.27 -1.95
C ASN A 182 -0.16 -14.68 -2.68
N GLN A 183 0.00 -15.98 -2.94
CA GLN A 183 1.13 -16.53 -3.69
C GLN A 183 0.59 -17.32 -4.86
N GLU A 184 1.03 -17.00 -6.06
CA GLU A 184 0.69 -17.71 -7.28
C GLU A 184 1.98 -18.26 -7.90
N PHE A 185 1.99 -19.56 -8.16
CA PHE A 185 3.06 -20.24 -8.86
C PHE A 185 2.50 -20.81 -10.15
N LEU A 186 3.01 -20.34 -11.27
CA LEU A 186 2.68 -20.85 -12.61
C LEU A 186 3.90 -21.61 -13.13
N SER A 187 3.74 -22.88 -13.36
CA SER A 187 4.77 -23.78 -13.94
C SER A 187 4.53 -24.03 -15.41
#